data_21e801e79563661e0d1ba203a5f3819f
#
_entry.id   21e801e79563661e0d1ba203a5f3819f
#
_cell.length_a   1.000
_cell.length_b   1.000
_cell.length_c   1.000
_cell.angle_alpha   90.00
_cell.angle_beta   90.00
_cell.angle_gamma   90.00
#
_symmetry.space_group_name_H-M   'P 1'
#
loop_
_entity.id
_entity.type
_entity.pdbx_description
1 polymer ?
#
loop_
_entity_poly.entity_id
_entity_poly.type
_entity_poly.pdbx_seq_one_letter_code
_entity_poly.pdbx_strand_id
1 'polypeptide(L)'
;MERKRSTLFAVLIATIIVLAVFASFAITLFGQEDYQIKLPNLTDTAETNPSGDQNDPGDQYIRIEVTPDTVQDVIATLDRPRSYYREINLELWADTETSALTSAQVWVDGEWTRSSVTAPGGVIQHNLVGEGTRWLWYEGDEKALSFSADDAIADAVQRIPTYEDVLELPKEQITAAGYETYAGAGCVFVEMEQEDLNSRERYWISVSDGLLMAAERVKDDLVVYRMTAQSTVSPAPLDSSFALPDGAVLHTVGEGEV
;
A
#
# COMPACT_ATOMS: atom_id res chain seq x y z
N MET A 1 6.16 37.79 -26.17
CA MET A 1 5.04 37.41 -25.27
C MET A 1 4.51 35.98 -25.49
N GLU A 2 4.76 35.34 -26.62
CA GLU A 2 4.21 34.02 -26.99
C GLU A 2 4.87 32.84 -26.23
N ARG A 3 6.17 32.87 -25.92
CA ARG A 3 6.85 31.78 -25.22
C ARG A 3 6.33 31.50 -23.80
N LYS A 4 5.89 32.51 -23.06
CA LYS A 4 5.31 32.32 -21.71
C LYS A 4 3.89 31.71 -21.75
N ARG A 5 3.12 31.93 -22.84
CA ARG A 5 1.80 31.31 -23.01
C ARG A 5 1.93 29.81 -23.33
N SER A 6 2.89 29.42 -24.16
CA SER A 6 3.14 28.02 -24.51
C SER A 6 3.56 27.19 -23.28
N THR A 7 4.41 27.74 -22.41
CA THR A 7 4.84 27.04 -21.18
C THR A 7 3.67 26.90 -20.18
N LEU A 8 2.81 27.91 -20.06
CA LEU A 8 1.60 27.85 -19.24
C LEU A 8 0.60 26.80 -19.75
N PHE A 9 0.43 26.67 -21.06
CA PHE A 9 -0.42 25.64 -21.66
C PHE A 9 0.16 24.24 -21.46
N ALA A 10 1.48 24.05 -21.57
CA ALA A 10 2.12 22.76 -21.33
C ALA A 10 1.99 22.31 -19.87
N VAL A 11 2.17 23.23 -18.92
CA VAL A 11 1.98 22.95 -17.49
C VAL A 11 0.50 22.62 -17.20
N LEU A 12 -0.44 23.35 -17.78
CA LEU A 12 -1.87 23.10 -17.59
C LEU A 12 -2.29 21.71 -18.12
N ILE A 13 -1.78 21.32 -19.30
CA ILE A 13 -2.04 20.00 -19.89
C ILE A 13 -1.42 18.90 -19.03
N ALA A 14 -0.19 19.07 -18.56
CA ALA A 14 0.46 18.12 -17.67
C ALA A 14 -0.33 17.94 -16.35
N THR A 15 -0.82 19.04 -15.78
CA THR A 15 -1.65 19.00 -14.57
C THR A 15 -2.98 18.29 -14.80
N ILE A 16 -3.62 18.51 -15.97
CA ILE A 16 -4.88 17.84 -16.33
C ILE A 16 -4.67 16.34 -16.56
N ILE A 17 -3.55 15.93 -17.16
CA ILE A 17 -3.22 14.51 -17.37
C ILE A 17 -2.96 13.83 -16.03
N VAL A 18 -2.21 14.47 -15.15
CA VAL A 18 -1.97 13.97 -13.78
C VAL A 18 -3.30 13.86 -13.03
N LEU A 19 -4.18 14.85 -13.09
CA LEU A 19 -5.51 14.80 -12.45
C LEU A 19 -6.43 13.75 -13.09
N ALA A 20 -6.33 13.50 -14.39
CA ALA A 20 -7.16 12.49 -15.07
C ALA A 20 -6.72 11.06 -14.73
N VAL A 21 -5.41 10.81 -14.66
CA VAL A 21 -4.85 9.53 -14.16
C VAL A 21 -5.28 9.31 -12.73
N PHE A 22 -5.29 10.34 -11.92
CA PHE A 22 -5.71 10.28 -10.54
C PHE A 22 -7.23 10.18 -10.33
N ALA A 23 -8.06 10.74 -11.22
CA ALA A 23 -9.51 10.62 -11.14
C ALA A 23 -10.03 9.22 -11.55
N SER A 24 -9.29 8.48 -12.39
CA SER A 24 -9.64 7.09 -12.73
C SER A 24 -9.56 6.14 -11.53
N PHE A 25 -8.69 6.43 -10.56
CA PHE A 25 -8.59 5.64 -9.32
C PHE A 25 -9.67 6.01 -8.28
N ALA A 26 -10.14 7.25 -8.28
CA ALA A 26 -11.12 7.70 -7.29
C ALA A 26 -12.52 7.10 -7.49
N ILE A 27 -12.85 6.61 -8.69
CA ILE A 27 -14.17 6.04 -9.00
C ILE A 27 -14.29 4.60 -8.47
N THR A 28 -13.18 3.89 -8.27
CA THR A 28 -13.17 2.53 -7.72
C THR A 28 -13.24 2.51 -6.18
N LEU A 29 -12.97 3.63 -5.51
CA LEU A 29 -12.86 3.71 -4.04
C LEU A 29 -14.16 4.09 -3.30
N PHE A 30 -15.30 4.28 -3.98
CA PHE A 30 -16.55 4.71 -3.33
C PHE A 30 -17.70 3.68 -3.37
N GLY A 31 -17.36 2.40 -3.47
CA GLY A 31 -18.36 1.32 -3.30
C GLY A 31 -18.12 0.59 -1.99
N GLN A 32 -18.58 1.15 -0.86
CA GLN A 32 -18.61 0.41 0.39
C GLN A 32 -19.72 -0.63 0.36
N GLU A 33 -19.37 -1.91 0.38
CA GLU A 33 -20.19 -2.98 0.91
C GLU A 33 -19.54 -3.52 2.18
N ASP A 34 -20.30 -3.57 3.27
CA ASP A 34 -19.87 -4.12 4.56
C ASP A 34 -19.47 -5.60 4.43
N TYR A 35 -18.17 -5.87 4.42
CA TYR A 35 -17.65 -7.24 4.46
C TYR A 35 -17.66 -7.77 5.90
N GLN A 36 -18.69 -8.48 6.27
CA GLN A 36 -18.64 -9.40 7.40
C GLN A 36 -17.88 -10.67 6.98
N ILE A 37 -16.68 -10.85 7.49
CA ILE A 37 -15.89 -12.07 7.32
C ILE A 37 -16.62 -13.23 8.00
N LYS A 38 -17.28 -14.08 7.21
CA LYS A 38 -17.77 -15.39 7.65
C LYS A 38 -16.64 -16.39 7.45
N LEU A 39 -16.00 -16.79 8.54
CA LEU A 39 -15.07 -17.94 8.53
C LEU A 39 -15.81 -19.18 8.00
N PRO A 40 -15.25 -19.90 7.01
CA PRO A 40 -15.82 -21.18 6.59
C PRO A 40 -15.76 -22.16 7.74
N ASN A 41 -16.89 -22.79 8.05
CA ASN A 41 -16.91 -23.95 8.95
C ASN A 41 -16.07 -25.07 8.32
N LEU A 42 -14.95 -25.41 8.95
CA LEU A 42 -14.18 -26.60 8.65
C LEU A 42 -15.00 -27.83 9.06
N THR A 43 -15.81 -28.35 8.15
CA THR A 43 -16.43 -29.67 8.28
C THR A 43 -15.92 -30.52 7.16
N ASP A 44 -14.97 -31.39 7.49
CA ASP A 44 -14.54 -32.65 6.86
C ASP A 44 -14.76 -32.86 5.36
N THR A 45 -13.64 -32.92 4.62
CA THR A 45 -13.48 -34.06 3.71
C THR A 45 -11.98 -34.44 3.67
N ALA A 46 -11.61 -35.34 4.57
CA ALA A 46 -10.36 -36.07 4.50
C ALA A 46 -10.50 -37.16 3.44
N GLU A 47 -9.92 -37.00 2.27
CA GLU A 47 -9.58 -38.12 1.40
C GLU A 47 -8.15 -38.57 1.71
N THR A 48 -8.12 -39.73 2.34
CA THR A 48 -6.96 -40.50 2.74
C THR A 48 -6.24 -41.06 1.53
N ASN A 49 -4.97 -40.71 1.36
CA ASN A 49 -4.08 -41.49 0.51
C ASN A 49 -2.99 -42.12 1.40
N PRO A 50 -2.89 -43.46 1.49
CA PRO A 50 -1.94 -44.13 2.34
C PRO A 50 -0.68 -44.51 1.56
N SER A 51 0.45 -43.86 1.84
CA SER A 51 1.78 -44.44 1.64
C SER A 51 2.83 -43.76 2.50
N GLY A 52 3.11 -44.30 3.67
CA GLY A 52 4.40 -44.65 4.27
C GLY A 52 5.45 -43.59 4.40
N ASP A 53 5.59 -42.90 5.57
CA ASP A 53 6.69 -43.19 6.48
C ASP A 53 6.37 -42.60 7.86
N GLN A 54 6.41 -43.43 8.92
CA GLN A 54 6.18 -43.00 10.29
C GLN A 54 7.52 -42.58 10.86
N ASN A 55 7.56 -41.36 11.41
CA ASN A 55 8.26 -40.89 12.62
C ASN A 55 8.86 -39.50 12.42
N ASP A 56 8.03 -38.47 12.53
CA ASP A 56 8.41 -37.22 13.14
C ASP A 56 7.17 -36.55 13.74
N PRO A 57 7.04 -36.40 15.07
CA PRO A 57 5.97 -35.63 15.69
C PRO A 57 6.39 -34.15 15.77
N GLY A 58 6.66 -33.53 14.66
CA GLY A 58 7.06 -32.16 14.56
C GLY A 58 6.38 -31.50 13.35
N ASP A 59 5.49 -30.57 13.64
CA ASP A 59 4.97 -29.55 12.76
C ASP A 59 4.33 -30.03 11.43
N GLN A 60 3.09 -30.47 11.52
CA GLN A 60 2.20 -30.43 10.35
C GLN A 60 1.87 -28.95 10.08
N TYR A 61 2.80 -28.23 9.45
CA TYR A 61 2.46 -26.98 8.79
C TYR A 61 1.51 -27.31 7.65
N ILE A 62 0.24 -26.93 7.82
CA ILE A 62 -0.71 -26.95 6.72
C ILE A 62 -0.25 -25.83 5.77
N ARG A 63 0.48 -26.20 4.73
CA ARG A 63 0.87 -25.26 3.69
C ARG A 63 -0.38 -24.91 2.92
N ILE A 64 -0.94 -23.74 3.19
CA ILE A 64 -2.09 -23.22 2.42
C ILE A 64 -1.59 -22.97 0.99
N GLU A 65 -2.24 -23.57 0.03
CA GLU A 65 -1.95 -23.33 -1.39
C GLU A 65 -2.43 -21.92 -1.75
N VAL A 66 -1.53 -21.10 -2.30
CA VAL A 66 -1.84 -19.76 -2.78
C VAL A 66 -2.19 -19.84 -4.25
N THR A 67 -3.44 -19.60 -4.57
CA THR A 67 -4.01 -19.55 -5.92
C THR A 67 -4.76 -18.24 -6.11
N PRO A 68 -5.14 -17.86 -7.34
CA PRO A 68 -6.00 -16.70 -7.57
C PRO A 68 -7.27 -16.67 -6.70
N ASP A 69 -7.87 -17.85 -6.46
CA ASP A 69 -9.10 -17.97 -5.67
C ASP A 69 -8.89 -17.81 -4.16
N THR A 70 -7.70 -18.13 -3.64
CA THR A 70 -7.42 -18.20 -2.19
C THR A 70 -6.50 -17.07 -1.71
N VAL A 71 -5.85 -16.35 -2.60
CA VAL A 71 -4.78 -15.42 -2.25
C VAL A 71 -5.24 -14.28 -1.33
N GLN A 72 -6.42 -13.73 -1.54
CA GLN A 72 -6.94 -12.66 -0.69
C GLN A 72 -7.20 -13.18 0.73
N ASP A 73 -7.75 -14.38 0.86
CA ASP A 73 -7.97 -15.01 2.17
C ASP A 73 -6.63 -15.28 2.88
N VAL A 74 -5.59 -15.74 2.13
CA VAL A 74 -4.24 -15.91 2.68
C VAL A 74 -3.67 -14.58 3.16
N ILE A 75 -3.74 -13.52 2.35
CA ILE A 75 -3.24 -12.20 2.73
C ILE A 75 -3.99 -11.66 3.96
N ALA A 76 -5.31 -11.87 4.05
CA ALA A 76 -6.10 -11.43 5.20
C ALA A 76 -5.70 -12.10 6.52
N THR A 77 -5.12 -13.32 6.48
CA THR A 77 -4.66 -14.05 7.67
C THR A 77 -3.25 -13.68 8.14
N LEU A 78 -2.48 -12.92 7.36
CA LEU A 78 -1.12 -12.54 7.75
C LEU A 78 -1.15 -11.60 8.95
N ASP A 79 -0.29 -11.88 9.93
CA ASP A 79 -0.09 -10.98 11.06
C ASP A 79 0.57 -9.68 10.62
N ARG A 80 0.11 -8.56 11.18
CA ARG A 80 0.62 -7.23 10.88
C ARG A 80 1.00 -6.49 12.15
N PRO A 81 2.15 -5.79 12.15
CA PRO A 81 2.53 -4.96 13.28
C PRO A 81 1.56 -3.79 13.45
N ARG A 82 1.16 -3.52 14.68
CA ARG A 82 0.35 -2.33 15.01
C ARG A 82 1.15 -1.03 15.03
N SER A 83 2.48 -1.16 15.17
CA SER A 83 3.40 -0.04 15.22
C SER A 83 4.56 -0.31 14.29
N TYR A 84 4.82 0.59 13.31
CA TYR A 84 5.93 0.46 12.39
C TYR A 84 6.29 1.80 11.73
N TYR A 85 7.51 1.86 11.23
CA TYR A 85 8.03 2.90 10.34
C TYR A 85 8.46 2.27 9.02
N ARG A 86 8.19 2.95 7.91
CA ARG A 86 8.57 2.52 6.56
C ARG A 86 9.14 3.66 5.74
N GLU A 87 10.14 3.33 4.92
CA GLU A 87 10.59 4.16 3.81
C GLU A 87 10.16 3.52 2.49
N ILE A 88 9.58 4.31 1.60
CA ILE A 88 8.95 3.85 0.36
C ILE A 88 9.42 4.74 -0.78
N ASN A 89 9.77 4.12 -1.90
CA ASN A 89 9.99 4.80 -3.16
C ASN A 89 8.84 4.51 -4.12
N LEU A 90 8.39 5.56 -4.79
CA LEU A 90 7.38 5.51 -5.85
C LEU A 90 8.02 6.06 -7.13
N GLU A 91 8.14 5.22 -8.13
CA GLU A 91 8.71 5.56 -9.42
C GLU A 91 7.62 5.57 -10.47
N LEU A 92 7.54 6.65 -11.23
CA LEU A 92 6.61 6.80 -12.35
C LEU A 92 7.41 7.00 -13.63
N TRP A 93 7.26 6.14 -14.61
CA TRP A 93 7.93 6.24 -15.89
C TRP A 93 7.05 6.90 -16.93
N ALA A 94 7.58 7.95 -17.58
CA ALA A 94 6.97 8.58 -18.73
C ALA A 94 7.34 7.84 -20.03
N ASP A 95 8.52 7.24 -20.05
CA ASP A 95 9.09 6.42 -21.12
C ASP A 95 10.11 5.41 -20.53
N THR A 96 10.86 4.70 -21.35
CA THR A 96 11.83 3.68 -20.91
C THR A 96 13.08 4.27 -20.23
N GLU A 97 13.32 5.57 -20.31
CA GLU A 97 14.54 6.22 -19.83
C GLU A 97 14.27 7.28 -18.75
N THR A 98 13.06 7.84 -18.73
CA THR A 98 12.70 8.97 -17.85
C THR A 98 11.72 8.54 -16.78
N SER A 99 12.16 8.60 -15.53
CA SER A 99 11.29 8.37 -14.36
C SER A 99 11.24 9.58 -13.44
N ALA A 100 10.12 9.71 -12.73
CA ALA A 100 9.96 10.64 -11.62
C ALA A 100 9.94 9.83 -10.32
N LEU A 101 10.87 10.15 -9.41
CA LEU A 101 10.97 9.52 -8.11
C LEU A 101 10.27 10.39 -7.06
N THR A 102 9.36 9.77 -6.32
CA THR A 102 8.78 10.29 -5.08
C THR A 102 9.23 9.39 -3.94
N SER A 103 9.71 9.94 -2.85
CA SER A 103 10.02 9.19 -1.63
C SER A 103 9.00 9.48 -0.55
N ALA A 104 8.63 8.47 0.20
CA ALA A 104 7.69 8.58 1.30
C ALA A 104 8.26 7.94 2.57
N GLN A 105 7.99 8.57 3.69
CA GLN A 105 8.22 8.05 5.04
C GLN A 105 6.86 7.92 5.72
N VAL A 106 6.56 6.75 6.26
CA VAL A 106 5.28 6.44 6.89
C VAL A 106 5.51 5.88 8.29
N TRP A 107 4.82 6.45 9.26
CA TRP A 107 4.77 5.99 10.65
C TRP A 107 3.35 5.57 10.96
N VAL A 108 3.20 4.41 11.53
CA VAL A 108 1.93 3.90 12.05
C VAL A 108 2.11 3.51 13.49
N ASP A 109 1.15 3.87 14.34
CA ASP A 109 1.08 3.43 15.74
C ASP A 109 -0.38 3.34 16.19
N GLY A 110 -0.93 2.13 16.18
CA GLY A 110 -2.35 1.87 16.40
C GLY A 110 -3.22 2.54 15.33
N GLU A 111 -4.06 3.48 15.76
CA GLU A 111 -4.96 4.26 14.88
C GLU A 111 -4.31 5.53 14.32
N TRP A 112 -3.07 5.81 14.72
CA TRP A 112 -2.34 6.97 14.27
C TRP A 112 -1.47 6.65 13.07
N THR A 113 -1.58 7.45 12.03
CA THR A 113 -0.74 7.36 10.85
C THR A 113 -0.19 8.74 10.50
N ARG A 114 1.12 8.82 10.29
CA ARG A 114 1.79 10.00 9.77
C ARG A 114 2.56 9.63 8.52
N SER A 115 2.53 10.50 7.51
CA SER A 115 3.40 10.36 6.35
C SER A 115 4.04 11.69 5.96
N SER A 116 5.24 11.59 5.39
CA SER A 116 5.98 12.69 4.77
C SER A 116 6.37 12.25 3.37
N VAL A 117 5.86 12.92 2.35
CA VAL A 117 6.09 12.58 0.94
C VAL A 117 6.85 13.69 0.27
N THR A 118 8.02 13.34 -0.26
CA THR A 118 8.87 14.23 -1.04
C THR A 118 8.61 14.00 -2.53
N ALA A 119 7.94 14.94 -3.17
CA ALA A 119 7.65 14.92 -4.59
C ALA A 119 8.92 15.23 -5.43
N PRO A 120 8.93 14.86 -6.72
CA PRO A 120 9.93 15.34 -7.66
C PRO A 120 10.00 16.87 -7.63
N GLY A 121 11.19 17.44 -7.37
CA GLY A 121 11.37 18.88 -7.19
C GLY A 121 11.48 19.32 -5.73
N GLY A 122 11.41 18.39 -4.77
CA GLY A 122 11.76 18.63 -3.36
C GLY A 122 10.63 19.22 -2.51
N VAL A 123 9.42 19.31 -3.03
CA VAL A 123 8.24 19.71 -2.22
C VAL A 123 7.91 18.56 -1.28
N ILE A 124 7.84 18.84 0.03
CA ILE A 124 7.48 17.86 1.05
C ILE A 124 6.07 18.15 1.54
N GLN A 125 5.20 17.15 1.43
CA GLN A 125 3.85 17.15 1.96
C GLN A 125 3.76 16.22 3.15
N HIS A 126 3.15 16.70 4.22
CA HIS A 126 2.89 15.93 5.43
C HIS A 126 1.41 15.64 5.57
N ASN A 127 1.08 14.43 5.98
CA ASN A 127 -0.24 14.06 6.44
C ASN A 127 -0.13 13.41 7.82
N LEU A 128 -1.13 13.66 8.64
CA LEU A 128 -1.32 13.01 9.92
C LEU A 128 -2.80 12.64 10.04
N VAL A 129 -3.09 11.42 10.44
CA VAL A 129 -4.43 10.90 10.66
C VAL A 129 -4.50 10.27 12.04
N GLY A 130 -5.54 10.57 12.80
CA GLY A 130 -5.82 10.00 14.10
C GLY A 130 -7.11 10.56 14.69
N GLU A 131 -7.79 9.82 15.56
CA GLU A 131 -9.03 10.23 16.24
C GLU A 131 -10.10 10.81 15.29
N GLY A 132 -10.25 10.20 14.11
CA GLY A 132 -11.23 10.64 13.12
C GLY A 132 -10.93 11.99 12.46
N THR A 133 -9.73 12.50 12.61
CA THR A 133 -9.28 13.77 12.02
C THR A 133 -8.05 13.54 11.17
N ARG A 134 -7.97 14.26 10.05
CA ARG A 134 -6.83 14.32 9.16
C ARG A 134 -6.28 15.72 9.12
N TRP A 135 -4.94 15.85 9.22
CA TRP A 135 -4.21 17.10 9.06
C TRP A 135 -3.27 17.00 7.87
N LEU A 136 -3.19 18.09 7.10
CA LEU A 136 -2.36 18.23 5.91
C LEU A 136 -1.60 19.55 5.96
N TRP A 137 -0.30 19.52 5.67
CA TRP A 137 0.53 20.70 5.52
C TRP A 137 1.74 20.43 4.61
N TYR A 138 2.40 21.48 4.18
CA TYR A 138 3.67 21.41 3.48
C TYR A 138 4.82 21.82 4.38
N GLU A 139 6.02 21.33 4.09
CA GLU A 139 7.22 21.73 4.81
C GLU A 139 7.38 23.26 4.79
N GLY A 140 7.55 23.87 5.96
CA GLY A 140 7.63 25.31 6.16
C GLY A 140 6.29 26.00 6.45
N ASP A 141 5.17 25.32 6.40
CA ASP A 141 3.89 25.86 6.86
C ASP A 141 3.89 25.99 8.40
N GLU A 142 3.28 27.06 8.92
CA GLU A 142 3.09 27.24 10.36
C GLU A 142 1.83 26.54 10.89
N LYS A 143 0.92 26.14 10.02
CA LYS A 143 -0.37 25.54 10.39
C LYS A 143 -0.75 24.42 9.44
N ALA A 144 -1.37 23.38 9.99
CA ALA A 144 -2.00 22.33 9.21
C ALA A 144 -3.45 22.69 8.88
N LEU A 145 -3.91 22.25 7.71
CA LEU A 145 -5.33 22.17 7.38
C LEU A 145 -5.90 20.91 8.01
N SER A 146 -7.09 20.98 8.62
CA SER A 146 -7.76 19.83 9.23
C SER A 146 -9.07 19.48 8.52
N PHE A 147 -9.32 18.18 8.41
CA PHE A 147 -10.50 17.60 7.78
C PHE A 147 -11.03 16.43 8.61
N SER A 148 -12.29 16.03 8.42
CA SER A 148 -12.76 14.74 8.90
C SER A 148 -12.01 13.62 8.17
N ALA A 149 -11.54 12.62 8.89
CA ALA A 149 -10.90 11.45 8.31
C ALA A 149 -11.97 10.35 8.13
N ASP A 150 -12.71 10.38 7.05
CA ASP A 150 -13.64 9.30 6.70
C ASP A 150 -12.81 8.07 6.33
N ASP A 151 -12.41 7.27 7.34
CA ASP A 151 -11.66 6.00 7.25
C ASP A 151 -10.37 6.02 6.40
N ALA A 152 -9.85 7.21 6.07
CA ALA A 152 -8.68 7.34 5.23
C ALA A 152 -7.39 7.30 6.06
N ILE A 153 -6.60 6.26 5.87
CA ILE A 153 -5.20 6.22 6.31
C ILE A 153 -4.34 7.15 5.45
N ALA A 154 -3.20 7.60 6.00
CA ALA A 154 -2.33 8.54 5.28
C ALA A 154 -1.80 7.98 3.95
N ASP A 155 -1.55 6.68 3.88
CA ASP A 155 -1.11 5.99 2.67
C ASP A 155 -2.14 6.10 1.54
N ALA A 156 -3.42 5.80 1.82
CA ALA A 156 -4.52 5.93 0.87
C ALA A 156 -4.68 7.38 0.38
N VAL A 157 -4.55 8.35 1.29
CA VAL A 157 -4.62 9.78 0.94
C VAL A 157 -3.51 10.19 -0.02
N GLN A 158 -2.31 9.64 0.18
CA GLN A 158 -1.15 9.93 -0.67
C GLN A 158 -1.00 8.95 -1.84
N ARG A 159 -1.93 8.00 -1.98
CA ARG A 159 -1.93 6.97 -3.03
C ARG A 159 -0.68 6.08 -3.00
N ILE A 160 -0.19 5.80 -1.81
CA ILE A 160 0.79 4.76 -1.58
C ILE A 160 0.01 3.45 -1.53
N PRO A 161 0.27 2.48 -2.41
CA PRO A 161 -0.41 1.20 -2.37
C PRO A 161 -0.14 0.47 -1.06
N THR A 162 -1.17 -0.23 -0.59
CA THR A 162 -1.10 -1.03 0.62
C THR A 162 -1.60 -2.45 0.36
N TYR A 163 -1.56 -3.32 1.35
CA TYR A 163 -2.12 -4.68 1.22
C TYR A 163 -3.65 -4.66 1.12
N GLU A 164 -4.30 -3.63 1.67
CA GLU A 164 -5.76 -3.44 1.56
C GLU A 164 -6.19 -3.32 0.11
N ASP A 165 -5.43 -2.60 -0.72
CA ASP A 165 -5.73 -2.50 -2.15
C ASP A 165 -5.80 -3.87 -2.82
N VAL A 166 -4.96 -4.83 -2.36
CA VAL A 166 -4.97 -6.20 -2.88
C VAL A 166 -6.20 -6.98 -2.42
N LEU A 167 -6.67 -6.74 -1.19
CA LEU A 167 -7.90 -7.37 -0.67
C LEU A 167 -9.16 -6.87 -1.40
N GLU A 168 -9.12 -5.67 -1.95
CA GLU A 168 -10.21 -5.03 -2.69
C GLU A 168 -10.22 -5.37 -4.19
N LEU A 169 -9.21 -6.07 -4.71
CA LEU A 169 -9.18 -6.46 -6.11
C LEU A 169 -10.37 -7.37 -6.47
N PRO A 170 -10.99 -7.17 -7.66
CA PRO A 170 -11.99 -8.11 -8.17
C PRO A 170 -11.35 -9.51 -8.36
N LYS A 171 -11.86 -10.53 -7.68
CA LYS A 171 -11.29 -11.90 -7.72
C LYS A 171 -11.15 -12.43 -9.13
N GLU A 172 -12.12 -12.15 -9.98
CA GLU A 172 -12.18 -12.58 -11.39
C GLU A 172 -11.08 -11.96 -12.26
N GLN A 173 -10.44 -10.89 -11.82
CA GLN A 173 -9.34 -10.23 -12.52
C GLN A 173 -7.97 -10.70 -12.04
N ILE A 174 -7.90 -11.48 -10.96
CA ILE A 174 -6.64 -12.07 -10.48
C ILE A 174 -6.27 -13.24 -11.40
N THR A 175 -5.18 -13.08 -12.16
CA THR A 175 -4.74 -14.03 -13.17
C THR A 175 -3.63 -14.95 -12.66
N ALA A 176 -2.83 -14.50 -11.68
CA ALA A 176 -1.79 -15.32 -11.07
C ALA A 176 -1.61 -14.99 -9.59
N ALA A 177 -1.30 -16.01 -8.80
CA ALA A 177 -0.95 -15.86 -7.40
C ALA A 177 -0.04 -17.02 -6.96
N GLY A 178 0.78 -16.78 -5.93
CA GLY A 178 1.71 -17.77 -5.42
C GLY A 178 2.66 -17.23 -4.37
N TYR A 179 3.64 -18.04 -3.98
CA TYR A 179 4.75 -17.60 -3.15
C TYR A 179 5.95 -17.26 -4.04
N GLU A 180 6.50 -16.06 -3.86
CA GLU A 180 7.71 -15.60 -4.55
C GLU A 180 8.69 -15.00 -3.56
N THR A 181 9.95 -14.86 -4.00
CA THR A 181 10.96 -14.09 -3.27
C THR A 181 11.12 -12.73 -3.94
N TYR A 182 10.89 -11.66 -3.17
CA TYR A 182 11.15 -10.29 -3.61
C TYR A 182 12.18 -9.63 -2.69
N ALA A 183 13.24 -9.08 -3.26
CA ALA A 183 14.35 -8.45 -2.52
C ALA A 183 14.91 -9.32 -1.36
N GLY A 184 14.88 -10.65 -1.51
CA GLY A 184 15.36 -11.61 -0.50
C GLY A 184 14.36 -11.98 0.58
N ALA A 185 13.17 -11.40 0.60
CA ALA A 185 12.08 -11.75 1.50
C ALA A 185 11.05 -12.66 0.84
N GLY A 186 10.49 -13.61 1.58
CA GLY A 186 9.37 -14.42 1.13
C GLY A 186 8.08 -13.60 1.07
N CYS A 187 7.42 -13.62 -0.08
CA CYS A 187 6.22 -12.84 -0.33
C CYS A 187 5.08 -13.71 -0.88
N VAL A 188 3.87 -13.29 -0.61
CA VAL A 188 2.69 -13.65 -1.39
C VAL A 188 2.65 -12.72 -2.61
N PHE A 189 2.67 -13.33 -3.80
CA PHE A 189 2.58 -12.64 -5.07
C PHE A 189 1.16 -12.67 -5.60
N VAL A 190 0.72 -11.55 -6.18
CA VAL A 190 -0.57 -11.42 -6.87
C VAL A 190 -0.37 -10.67 -8.17
N GLU A 191 -0.92 -11.18 -9.27
CA GLU A 191 -1.03 -10.45 -10.53
C GLU A 191 -2.50 -10.33 -10.92
N MET A 192 -2.90 -9.13 -11.28
CA MET A 192 -4.21 -8.80 -11.82
C MET A 192 -4.06 -8.25 -13.23
N GLU A 193 -4.99 -8.60 -14.12
CA GLU A 193 -5.02 -8.10 -15.49
C GLU A 193 -6.27 -7.27 -15.74
N GLN A 194 -6.08 -6.11 -16.36
CA GLN A 194 -7.14 -5.25 -16.86
C GLN A 194 -7.07 -5.26 -18.40
N GLU A 195 -7.77 -6.21 -19.03
CA GLU A 195 -7.74 -6.41 -20.49
C GLU A 195 -8.09 -5.14 -21.26
N ASP A 196 -9.12 -4.41 -20.84
CA ASP A 196 -9.59 -3.17 -21.49
C ASP A 196 -8.51 -2.08 -21.55
N LEU A 197 -7.55 -2.09 -20.63
CA LEU A 197 -6.48 -1.11 -20.50
C LEU A 197 -5.13 -1.64 -20.99
N ASN A 198 -5.04 -2.92 -21.39
CA ASN A 198 -3.79 -3.62 -21.68
C ASN A 198 -2.76 -3.40 -20.55
N SER A 199 -3.22 -3.56 -19.31
CA SER A 199 -2.48 -3.25 -18.10
C SER A 199 -2.50 -4.44 -17.15
N ARG A 200 -1.36 -4.71 -16.52
CA ARG A 200 -1.22 -5.69 -15.44
C ARG A 200 -0.73 -4.98 -14.19
N GLU A 201 -1.29 -5.38 -13.05
CA GLU A 201 -0.82 -4.93 -11.73
C GLU A 201 -0.26 -6.12 -10.96
N ARG A 202 0.86 -5.92 -10.30
CA ARG A 202 1.60 -6.93 -9.55
C ARG A 202 1.86 -6.45 -8.16
N TYR A 203 1.72 -7.33 -7.19
CA TYR A 203 1.87 -7.02 -5.78
C TYR A 203 2.68 -8.10 -5.09
N TRP A 204 3.56 -7.71 -4.18
CA TRP A 204 4.35 -8.61 -3.33
C TRP A 204 4.13 -8.23 -1.87
N ILE A 205 3.43 -9.10 -1.14
CA ILE A 205 3.10 -8.90 0.27
C ILE A 205 4.03 -9.78 1.10
N SER A 206 4.76 -9.19 2.03
CA SER A 206 5.67 -9.91 2.92
C SER A 206 4.93 -10.93 3.77
N VAL A 207 5.42 -12.18 3.79
CA VAL A 207 4.87 -13.23 4.66
C VAL A 207 5.20 -12.99 6.13
N SER A 208 6.32 -12.29 6.41
CA SER A 208 6.82 -12.10 7.77
C SER A 208 6.05 -11.04 8.58
N ASP A 209 5.51 -10.03 7.90
CA ASP A 209 4.85 -8.89 8.54
C ASP A 209 3.55 -8.45 7.87
N GLY A 210 3.13 -9.15 6.82
CA GLY A 210 1.86 -8.88 6.11
C GLY A 210 1.80 -7.53 5.38
N LEU A 211 2.91 -6.79 5.28
CA LEU A 211 2.94 -5.49 4.64
C LEU A 211 3.31 -5.60 3.15
N LEU A 212 2.81 -4.68 2.34
CA LEU A 212 3.13 -4.63 0.92
C LEU A 212 4.60 -4.21 0.71
N MET A 213 5.42 -5.09 0.12
CA MET A 213 6.83 -4.83 -0.18
C MET A 213 7.03 -4.10 -1.50
N ALA A 214 6.24 -4.46 -2.50
CA ALA A 214 6.30 -3.84 -3.81
C ALA A 214 4.95 -3.93 -4.53
N ALA A 215 4.70 -2.94 -5.38
CA ALA A 215 3.64 -2.96 -6.37
C ALA A 215 4.16 -2.43 -7.71
N GLU A 216 3.72 -3.03 -8.80
CA GLU A 216 4.04 -2.58 -10.16
C GLU A 216 2.78 -2.46 -10.99
N ARG A 217 2.77 -1.46 -11.88
CA ARG A 217 1.85 -1.44 -13.01
C ARG A 217 2.65 -1.56 -14.30
N VAL A 218 2.27 -2.53 -15.11
CA VAL A 218 2.85 -2.82 -16.42
C VAL A 218 1.81 -2.49 -17.48
N LYS A 219 2.15 -1.64 -18.44
CA LYS A 219 1.30 -1.30 -19.58
C LYS A 219 2.09 -1.51 -20.87
N ASP A 220 1.49 -2.21 -21.84
CA ASP A 220 2.16 -2.55 -23.10
C ASP A 220 3.56 -3.18 -22.87
N ASP A 221 3.66 -4.09 -21.88
CA ASP A 221 4.87 -4.76 -21.40
C ASP A 221 5.97 -3.84 -20.82
N LEU A 222 5.66 -2.58 -20.56
CA LEU A 222 6.56 -1.63 -19.89
C LEU A 222 6.08 -1.33 -18.48
N VAL A 223 7.00 -1.34 -17.51
CA VAL A 223 6.71 -0.87 -16.17
C VAL A 223 6.49 0.65 -16.23
N VAL A 224 5.28 1.10 -15.91
CA VAL A 224 4.94 2.54 -15.89
C VAL A 224 4.85 3.11 -14.48
N TYR A 225 4.72 2.23 -13.50
CA TYR A 225 4.70 2.59 -12.07
C TYR A 225 5.33 1.47 -11.26
N ARG A 226 6.11 1.84 -10.24
CA ARG A 226 6.62 0.92 -9.22
C ARG A 226 6.62 1.59 -7.86
N MET A 227 6.07 0.90 -6.88
CA MET A 227 6.26 1.17 -5.46
C MET A 227 7.23 0.13 -4.89
N THR A 228 8.16 0.55 -4.05
CA THR A 228 9.07 -0.36 -3.35
C THR A 228 9.30 0.11 -1.92
N ALA A 229 9.06 -0.75 -0.95
CA ALA A 229 9.48 -0.54 0.44
C ALA A 229 11.01 -0.69 0.53
N GLN A 230 11.69 0.36 0.95
CA GLN A 230 13.15 0.38 1.10
C GLN A 230 13.57 -0.17 2.46
N SER A 231 12.80 0.16 3.48
CA SER A 231 13.00 -0.32 4.84
C SER A 231 11.68 -0.41 5.59
N THR A 232 11.62 -1.32 6.55
CA THR A 232 10.53 -1.44 7.52
C THR A 232 11.12 -1.71 8.88
N VAL A 233 10.75 -0.93 9.88
CA VAL A 233 11.16 -1.06 11.28
C VAL A 233 9.91 -1.24 12.13
N SER A 234 9.84 -2.30 12.92
CA SER A 234 8.74 -2.56 13.84
C SER A 234 9.29 -2.94 15.22
N PRO A 235 8.79 -2.34 16.29
CA PRO A 235 7.86 -1.22 16.32
C PRO A 235 8.46 0.07 15.74
N ALA A 236 7.63 1.09 15.51
CA ALA A 236 8.12 2.42 15.12
C ALA A 236 9.09 2.96 16.19
N PRO A 237 10.12 3.76 15.80
CA PRO A 237 11.06 4.32 16.76
C PRO A 237 10.35 5.14 17.85
N LEU A 238 10.72 4.93 19.12
CA LEU A 238 10.08 5.55 20.30
C LEU A 238 10.22 7.08 20.36
N ASP A 239 11.16 7.66 19.62
CA ASP A 239 11.33 9.10 19.47
C ASP A 239 10.45 9.69 18.35
N SER A 240 9.68 8.85 17.67
CA SER A 240 8.73 9.31 16.66
C SER A 240 7.54 9.98 17.32
N SER A 241 7.22 11.17 16.85
CA SER A 241 6.07 11.94 17.32
C SER A 241 5.12 12.27 16.19
N PHE A 242 3.83 12.24 16.49
CA PHE A 242 2.76 12.68 15.60
C PHE A 242 2.44 14.14 15.93
N ALA A 243 3.31 15.05 15.49
CA ALA A 243 3.26 16.47 15.79
C ALA A 243 2.81 17.29 14.59
N LEU A 244 2.06 18.36 14.86
CA LEU A 244 1.66 19.39 13.91
C LEU A 244 2.80 20.41 13.67
N PRO A 245 2.74 21.22 12.60
CA PRO A 245 3.79 22.20 12.29
C PRO A 245 3.96 23.31 13.36
N ASP A 246 2.93 23.58 14.15
CA ASP A 246 2.98 24.51 15.28
C ASP A 246 3.63 23.92 16.54
N GLY A 247 4.06 22.65 16.49
CA GLY A 247 4.70 21.93 17.58
C GLY A 247 3.73 21.20 18.52
N ALA A 248 2.43 21.25 18.28
CA ALA A 248 1.46 20.47 19.05
C ALA A 248 1.66 18.98 18.77
N VAL A 249 2.00 18.19 19.80
CA VAL A 249 2.13 16.73 19.74
C VAL A 249 0.77 16.13 20.04
N LEU A 250 0.22 15.37 19.07
CA LEU A 250 -1.09 14.73 19.20
C LEU A 250 -0.97 13.29 19.72
N HIS A 251 0.13 12.61 19.39
CA HIS A 251 0.41 11.24 19.83
C HIS A 251 1.93 10.98 19.82
N THR A 252 2.37 10.06 20.67
CA THR A 252 3.75 9.55 20.75
C THR A 252 3.71 8.02 20.72
N VAL A 253 4.69 7.42 20.05
CA VAL A 253 4.79 5.95 19.93
C VAL A 253 4.91 5.31 21.32
N GLY A 254 4.09 4.31 21.59
CA GLY A 254 4.06 3.58 22.86
C GLY A 254 3.18 4.20 23.95
N GLU A 255 2.48 5.30 23.70
CA GLU A 255 1.44 5.83 24.62
C GLU A 255 0.12 5.07 24.41
N GLY A 256 -0.04 3.92 25.01
CA GLY A 256 -1.30 3.16 24.93
C GLY A 256 -1.19 1.70 25.33
N GLU A 257 -0.01 1.19 25.60
CA GLU A 257 0.20 -0.16 26.15
C GLU A 257 0.30 -0.08 27.69
N VAL A 258 -0.84 0.08 28.37
CA VAL A 258 -0.98 -0.15 29.82
C VAL A 258 -2.21 -1.01 30.05
#